data_13d0df0acae3e0ca4fa246f7d6173c83
#
_entry.id   13d0df0acae3e0ca4fa246f7d6173c83
#
_cell.length_a   1.000
_cell.length_b   1.000
_cell.length_c   1.000
_cell.angle_alpha   90.00
_cell.angle_beta   90.00
_cell.angle_gamma   90.00
#
_symmetry.space_group_name_H-M   'P 1'
#
loop_
_entity.id
_entity.type
_entity.pdbx_description
1 polymer ?
#
loop_
_entity_poly.entity_id
_entity_poly.type
_entity_poly.pdbx_seq_one_letter_code
_entity_poly.pdbx_strand_id
1 'polypeptide(L)'
;MRKHKQGNPARPDGRKAALRGKPHRTPTVRQKEENGKLYVTVQLERSRWQRMLGADKTRERTFGLDAYGRRVYECCDGKQTVQAIINRFSKSTYVSVTEAEMAVTKFVRTLMSKGLLVIEMPEKS
;
A
#
# COMPACT_ATOMS: atom_id res chain seq x y z
N MET A 1 3.64 -23.95 -25.04
CA MET A 1 3.57 -23.61 -24.58
C MET A 1 3.20 -22.95 -24.23
N ARG A 2 3.12 -22.66 -23.96
CA ARG A 2 2.92 -22.10 -23.46
C ARG A 2 2.56 -21.50 -22.78
N LYS A 3 2.40 -21.15 -22.48
CA LYS A 3 2.28 -20.57 -21.82
C LYS A 3 1.85 -20.13 -21.04
N HIS A 4 1.67 -20.14 -20.63
CA HIS A 4 1.43 -19.77 -19.87
C HIS A 4 1.41 -19.17 -19.24
N LYS A 5 1.34 -19.57 -18.65
CA LYS A 5 1.70 -18.64 -17.94
C LYS A 5 1.06 -17.28 -17.87
N GLN A 6 0.36 -16.85 -18.33
CA GLN A 6 -0.27 -15.59 -18.30
C GLN A 6 -0.89 -15.29 -16.99
N GLY A 7 -1.03 -14.05 -16.54
CA GLY A 7 -1.57 -13.70 -15.28
C GLY A 7 -0.73 -14.07 -14.11
N ASN A 8 0.43 -14.59 -14.33
CA ASN A 8 1.35 -14.97 -13.28
C ASN A 8 2.01 -13.73 -12.70
N PRO A 9 1.72 -13.37 -11.43
CA PRO A 9 2.31 -12.16 -10.85
C PRO A 9 3.82 -12.22 -10.71
N ALA A 10 4.42 -13.39 -10.79
CA ALA A 10 5.85 -13.53 -10.69
C ALA A 10 6.54 -13.19 -12.00
N ARG A 11 5.80 -12.92 -13.05
CA ARG A 11 6.40 -12.57 -14.31
C ARG A 11 7.10 -11.23 -14.23
N PRO A 12 8.23 -11.07 -14.94
CA PRO A 12 8.93 -9.80 -14.95
C PRO A 12 8.05 -8.64 -15.39
N ASP A 13 7.13 -8.87 -16.34
CA ASP A 13 6.21 -7.82 -16.78
C ASP A 13 5.35 -7.33 -15.64
N GLY A 14 4.81 -8.25 -14.86
CA GLY A 14 3.95 -7.89 -13.74
C GLY A 14 4.72 -7.13 -12.68
N ARG A 15 5.97 -7.55 -12.44
CA ARG A 15 6.79 -6.86 -11.47
C ARG A 15 7.10 -5.44 -11.92
N LYS A 16 7.48 -5.26 -13.18
CA LYS A 16 7.80 -3.94 -13.70
C LYS A 16 6.58 -3.03 -13.67
N ALA A 17 5.43 -3.55 -14.04
CA ALA A 17 4.21 -2.76 -13.99
C ALA A 17 3.90 -2.32 -12.57
N ALA A 18 4.04 -3.25 -11.62
CA ALA A 18 3.75 -2.94 -10.23
C ALA A 18 4.70 -1.86 -9.70
N LEU A 19 5.96 -1.89 -10.13
CA LEU A 19 6.93 -0.90 -9.66
C LEU A 19 6.64 0.50 -10.19
N ARG A 20 5.87 0.62 -11.27
CA ARG A 20 5.50 1.90 -11.82
C ARG A 20 4.21 2.44 -11.23
N GLY A 21 3.52 1.65 -10.43
CA GLY A 21 2.32 2.11 -9.77
C GLY A 21 2.63 3.19 -8.76
N LYS A 22 1.67 4.07 -8.55
CA LYS A 22 1.82 5.17 -7.60
C LYS A 22 0.85 4.99 -6.45
N PRO A 23 1.35 4.55 -5.31
CA PRO A 23 0.46 4.37 -4.16
C PRO A 23 0.11 5.71 -3.52
N HIS A 24 -1.11 5.81 -3.05
CA HIS A 24 -1.52 6.98 -2.29
C HIS A 24 -2.36 6.53 -1.11
N ARG A 25 -2.35 7.36 -0.09
CA ARG A 25 -3.05 7.05 1.15
C ARG A 25 -4.54 7.25 0.99
N THR A 26 -5.32 6.32 1.54
CA THR A 26 -6.76 6.53 1.65
C THR A 26 -7.04 7.62 2.67
N PRO A 27 -8.12 8.38 2.48
CA PRO A 27 -8.48 9.39 3.48
C PRO A 27 -8.67 8.75 4.85
N THR A 28 -8.19 9.43 5.88
CA THR A 28 -8.26 8.93 7.24
C THR A 28 -9.28 9.71 8.05
N VAL A 29 -9.90 9.03 9.02
CA VAL A 29 -10.78 9.69 9.96
C VAL A 29 -9.94 10.48 10.96
N ARG A 30 -8.86 9.87 11.44
CA ARG A 30 -7.95 10.53 12.37
C ARG A 30 -6.61 9.83 12.34
N GLN A 31 -5.59 10.56 12.76
CA GLN A 31 -4.25 10.02 12.94
C GLN A 31 -3.75 10.47 14.29
N LYS A 32 -3.00 9.61 14.94
CA LYS A 32 -2.43 9.91 16.24
C LYS A 32 -1.05 9.30 16.34
N GLU A 33 -0.11 10.08 16.84
CA GLU A 33 1.23 9.57 17.07
C GLU A 33 1.42 9.32 18.55
N GLU A 34 1.92 8.14 18.89
CA GLU A 34 2.10 7.78 20.28
C GLU A 34 3.26 6.81 20.40
N ASN A 35 4.24 7.14 21.22
CA ASN A 35 5.40 6.28 21.49
C ASN A 35 6.12 5.84 20.21
N GLY A 36 6.26 6.77 19.26
CA GLY A 36 6.95 6.48 18.03
C GLY A 36 6.15 5.74 16.98
N LYS A 37 4.92 5.37 17.30
CA LYS A 37 4.05 4.71 16.35
C LYS A 37 3.01 5.68 15.84
N LEU A 38 2.64 5.50 14.59
CA LEU A 38 1.55 6.25 14.00
C LEU A 38 0.31 5.37 13.96
N TYR A 39 -0.75 5.84 14.59
CA TYR A 39 -2.03 5.13 14.58
C TYR A 39 -2.95 5.84 13.59
N VAL A 40 -3.41 5.08 12.62
CA VAL A 40 -4.23 5.60 11.53
C VAL A 40 -5.60 4.95 11.62
N THR A 41 -6.64 5.78 11.67
CA THR A 41 -8.01 5.29 11.70
C THR A 41 -8.67 5.57 10.37
N VAL A 42 -9.21 4.53 9.76
CA VAL A 42 -9.90 4.64 8.49
C VAL A 42 -11.31 4.12 8.65
N GLN A 43 -12.17 4.57 7.76
CA GLN A 43 -13.55 4.15 7.74
C GLN A 43 -13.70 3.09 6.67
N LEU A 44 -14.17 1.92 7.08
CA LEU A 44 -14.36 0.81 6.15
C LEU A 44 -15.83 0.75 5.79
N GLU A 45 -16.12 0.88 4.52
CA GLU A 45 -17.50 0.81 4.07
C GLU A 45 -17.95 -0.64 4.05
N ARG A 46 -19.18 -0.83 4.48
CA ARG A 46 -19.77 -2.14 4.37
C ARG A 46 -20.12 -2.41 2.92
N SER A 47 -20.14 -3.67 2.56
CA SER A 47 -20.50 -4.04 1.21
C SER A 47 -21.94 -3.61 0.93
N ARG A 48 -22.24 -3.45 -0.36
CA ARG A 48 -23.60 -3.10 -0.76
C ARG A 48 -24.61 -4.11 -0.22
N TRP A 49 -24.22 -5.37 -0.23
CA TRP A 49 -25.07 -6.44 0.27
C TRP A 49 -25.43 -6.21 1.73
N GLN A 50 -24.44 -5.88 2.55
CA GLN A 50 -24.68 -5.65 3.98
C GLN A 50 -25.56 -4.43 4.21
N ARG A 51 -25.42 -3.42 3.38
CA ARG A 51 -26.25 -2.23 3.52
C ARG A 51 -27.70 -2.51 3.17
N MET A 52 -27.93 -3.39 2.20
CA MET A 52 -29.30 -3.77 1.85
C MET A 52 -30.00 -4.48 2.99
N LEU A 53 -29.25 -5.13 3.84
CA LEU A 53 -29.81 -5.82 4.99
C LEU A 53 -29.98 -4.91 6.21
N GLY A 54 -29.82 -3.61 6.02
CA GLY A 54 -29.99 -2.67 7.11
C GLY A 54 -28.73 -2.40 7.91
N ALA A 55 -27.63 -3.00 7.51
CA ALA A 55 -26.34 -2.77 8.19
C ALA A 55 -25.60 -1.66 7.47
N ASP A 56 -26.13 -0.45 7.57
CA ASP A 56 -25.61 0.67 6.80
C ASP A 56 -24.53 1.46 7.51
N LYS A 57 -24.13 1.05 8.69
CA LYS A 57 -23.10 1.77 9.40
C LYS A 57 -21.73 1.40 8.88
N THR A 58 -20.90 2.41 8.70
CA THR A 58 -19.51 2.16 8.40
C THR A 58 -18.78 1.81 9.69
N ARG A 59 -17.69 1.08 9.56
CA ARG A 59 -16.87 0.70 10.70
C ARG A 59 -15.56 1.43 10.64
N GLU A 60 -15.12 1.89 11.79
CA GLU A 60 -13.79 2.47 11.88
C GLU A 60 -12.81 1.40 12.32
N ARG A 61 -11.63 1.45 11.73
CA ARG A 61 -10.54 0.57 12.10
C ARG A 61 -9.29 1.38 12.32
N THR A 62 -8.58 1.06 13.39
CA THR A 62 -7.34 1.76 13.71
C THR A 62 -6.20 0.77 13.57
N PHE A 63 -5.15 1.19 12.86
CA PHE A 63 -3.97 0.37 12.65
C PHE A 63 -2.75 1.13 13.14
N GLY A 64 -1.86 0.41 13.84
CA GLY A 64 -0.61 0.98 14.29
C GLY A 64 0.49 0.68 13.30
N LEU A 65 1.26 1.69 12.95
CA LEU A 65 2.38 1.56 12.03
C LEU A 65 3.67 1.77 12.79
N ASP A 66 4.59 0.79 12.67
CA ASP A 66 5.90 0.97 13.28
C ASP A 66 6.72 1.97 12.44
N ALA A 67 7.96 2.21 12.87
CA ALA A 67 8.78 3.24 12.24
C ALA A 67 8.96 3.00 10.74
N TYR A 68 9.20 1.75 10.34
CA TYR A 68 9.42 1.46 8.93
C TYR A 68 8.12 1.52 8.14
N GLY A 69 7.05 0.94 8.68
CA GLY A 69 5.75 1.01 8.01
C GLY A 69 5.27 2.44 7.87
N ARG A 70 5.49 3.25 8.89
CA ARG A 70 5.15 4.66 8.85
C ARG A 70 5.92 5.37 7.75
N ARG A 71 7.22 5.07 7.62
CA ARG A 71 8.05 5.69 6.60
C ARG A 71 7.52 5.40 5.20
N VAL A 72 7.18 4.15 4.95
CA VAL A 72 6.60 3.77 3.66
C VAL A 72 5.26 4.45 3.45
N TYR A 73 4.42 4.43 4.48
CA TYR A 73 3.09 5.04 4.41
C TYR A 73 3.17 6.52 4.05
N GLU A 74 4.10 7.23 4.67
CA GLU A 74 4.25 8.67 4.44
C GLU A 74 4.78 8.98 3.04
N CYS A 75 5.47 8.04 2.41
CA CYS A 75 5.93 8.21 1.04
C CYS A 75 4.83 8.02 0.02
N CYS A 76 3.69 7.48 0.43
CA CYS A 76 2.61 7.14 -0.49
C CYS A 76 1.73 8.36 -0.72
N ASP A 77 2.21 9.27 -1.54
CA ASP A 77 1.56 10.56 -1.78
C ASP A 77 0.84 10.62 -3.13
N GLY A 78 0.80 9.51 -3.86
CA GLY A 78 0.19 9.47 -5.16
C GLY A 78 1.05 10.02 -6.28
N LYS A 79 2.24 10.52 -5.94
CA LYS A 79 3.15 11.11 -6.92
C LYS A 79 4.37 10.26 -7.16
N GLN A 80 4.79 9.49 -6.18
CA GLN A 80 5.98 8.65 -6.28
C GLN A 80 5.58 7.25 -6.69
N THR A 81 6.37 6.66 -7.58
CA THR A 81 6.18 5.25 -7.94
C THR A 81 6.69 4.37 -6.81
N VAL A 82 6.26 3.12 -6.82
CA VAL A 82 6.79 2.15 -5.86
C VAL A 82 8.30 2.07 -5.99
N GLN A 83 8.82 2.10 -7.23
CA GLN A 83 10.27 2.07 -7.44
C GLN A 83 10.96 3.24 -6.76
N ALA A 84 10.39 4.45 -6.87
CA ALA A 84 10.99 5.61 -6.23
C ALA A 84 10.98 5.47 -4.71
N ILE A 85 9.91 4.90 -4.17
CA ILE A 85 9.81 4.68 -2.73
C ILE A 85 10.85 3.67 -2.28
N ILE A 86 11.05 2.61 -3.08
CA ILE A 86 12.08 1.61 -2.78
C ILE A 86 13.45 2.25 -2.72
N ASN A 87 13.77 3.08 -3.72
CA ASN A 87 15.07 3.74 -3.75
C ASN A 87 15.27 4.65 -2.55
N ARG A 88 14.23 5.38 -2.19
CA ARG A 88 14.30 6.27 -1.04
C ARG A 88 14.46 5.48 0.27
N PHE A 89 13.73 4.37 0.39
CA PHE A 89 13.83 3.52 1.56
C PHE A 89 15.24 2.93 1.69
N SER A 90 15.79 2.48 0.56
CA SER A 90 17.13 1.93 0.55
C SER A 90 18.14 2.93 1.09
N LYS A 91 18.06 4.17 0.63
CA LYS A 91 18.99 5.20 1.06
C LYS A 91 18.82 5.57 2.53
N SER A 92 17.58 5.66 2.98
CA SER A 92 17.32 6.13 4.34
C SER A 92 17.56 5.07 5.40
N THR A 93 17.53 3.79 5.03
CA THR A 93 17.72 2.70 5.98
C THR A 93 19.05 1.98 5.78
N TYR A 94 19.82 2.38 4.78
CA TYR A 94 21.14 1.80 4.49
C TYR A 94 21.07 0.32 4.17
N VAL A 95 20.03 -0.10 3.48
CA VAL A 95 19.94 -1.49 3.01
C VAL A 95 20.05 -1.48 1.49
N SER A 96 20.31 -2.64 0.92
CA SER A 96 20.43 -2.75 -0.52
C SER A 96 19.09 -2.50 -1.19
N VAL A 97 19.13 -2.17 -2.48
CA VAL A 97 17.90 -1.96 -3.23
C VAL A 97 17.07 -3.23 -3.24
N THR A 98 17.72 -4.39 -3.35
CA THR A 98 17.00 -5.67 -3.33
C THR A 98 16.26 -5.87 -2.01
N GLU A 99 16.94 -5.61 -0.91
CA GLU A 99 16.30 -5.72 0.41
C GLU A 99 15.19 -4.70 0.57
N ALA A 100 15.43 -3.48 0.08
CA ALA A 100 14.43 -2.43 0.15
C ALA A 100 13.19 -2.81 -0.66
N GLU A 101 13.39 -3.42 -1.83
CA GLU A 101 12.27 -3.84 -2.64
C GLU A 101 11.40 -4.86 -1.89
N MET A 102 12.05 -5.82 -1.26
CA MET A 102 11.32 -6.83 -0.50
C MET A 102 10.53 -6.20 0.64
N ALA A 103 11.16 -5.29 1.37
CA ALA A 103 10.51 -4.66 2.51
C ALA A 103 9.37 -3.74 2.08
N VAL A 104 9.62 -2.88 1.09
CA VAL A 104 8.62 -1.91 0.66
C VAL A 104 7.42 -2.62 0.04
N THR A 105 7.66 -3.61 -0.82
CA THR A 105 6.54 -4.31 -1.44
C THR A 105 5.70 -5.03 -0.40
N LYS A 106 6.34 -5.57 0.63
CA LYS A 106 5.59 -6.21 1.71
C LYS A 106 4.74 -5.18 2.47
N PHE A 107 5.32 -4.04 2.81
CA PHE A 107 4.58 -3.00 3.50
C PHE A 107 3.42 -2.49 2.66
N VAL A 108 3.67 -2.20 1.38
CA VAL A 108 2.62 -1.69 0.50
C VAL A 108 1.48 -2.69 0.41
N ARG A 109 1.82 -3.97 0.23
CA ARG A 109 0.81 -5.01 0.13
C ARG A 109 -0.01 -5.11 1.41
N THR A 110 0.66 -5.05 2.55
CA THR A 110 -0.01 -5.12 3.84
C THR A 110 -0.92 -3.92 4.05
N LEU A 111 -0.43 -2.72 3.73
CA LEU A 111 -1.23 -1.52 3.90
C LEU A 111 -2.43 -1.51 2.96
N MET A 112 -2.27 -2.03 1.75
CA MET A 112 -3.40 -2.16 0.84
C MET A 112 -4.45 -3.12 1.38
N SER A 113 -4.01 -4.23 1.95
CA SER A 113 -4.95 -5.21 2.47
C SER A 113 -5.74 -4.66 3.65
N LYS A 114 -5.19 -3.67 4.34
CA LYS A 114 -5.88 -3.01 5.46
C LYS A 114 -6.71 -1.81 5.01
N GLY A 115 -6.73 -1.53 3.72
CA GLY A 115 -7.49 -0.40 3.21
C GLY A 115 -6.82 0.95 3.42
N LEU A 116 -5.55 0.96 3.76
CA LEU A 116 -4.83 2.21 4.03
C LEU A 116 -4.20 2.82 2.79
N LEU A 117 -4.02 2.04 1.73
CA LEU A 117 -3.41 2.49 0.49
C LEU A 117 -4.20 2.02 -0.70
N VAL A 118 -4.17 2.82 -1.75
CA VAL A 118 -4.64 2.44 -3.07
C VAL A 118 -3.50 2.71 -4.04
N ILE A 119 -3.33 1.85 -5.03
CA ILE A 119 -2.31 2.07 -6.04
C ILE A 119 -2.95 2.48 -7.35
N GLU A 120 -2.47 3.58 -7.88
CA GLU A 120 -2.86 4.03 -9.21
C GLU A 120 -1.85 3.48 -10.20
N MET A 121 -2.33 2.64 -11.11
CA MET A 121 -1.46 2.04 -12.11
C MET A 121 -1.31 2.95 -13.30
N PRO A 122 -0.14 2.94 -13.95
CA PRO A 122 0.05 3.78 -15.14
C PRO A 122 -0.85 3.29 -16.27
N GLU A 123 -1.29 4.25 -17.06
CA GLU A 123 -2.10 3.91 -18.23
C GLU A 123 -1.25 3.19 -19.25
N LYS A 124 -1.87 2.30 -19.98
CA LYS A 124 -1.19 1.68 -21.11
C LYS A 124 -1.11 2.68 -22.23
N SER A 125 0.04 2.74 -22.82
CA SER A 125 0.26 3.61 -23.96
C SER A 125 0.01 2.89 -25.27
#